data_91553a4a5b0358834b101386eef6e97e
#
_entry.id   91553a4a5b0358834b101386eef6e97e
#
_cell.length_a   1.000
_cell.length_b   1.000
_cell.length_c   1.000
_cell.angle_alpha   90.00
_cell.angle_beta   90.00
_cell.angle_gamma   90.00
#
_symmetry.space_group_name_H-M   'P 1'
#
loop_
_entity.id
_entity.type
_entity.pdbx_description
1 polymer ?
#
loop_
_entity_poly.entity_id
_entity_poly.type
_entity_poly.pdbx_seq_one_letter_code
_entity_poly.pdbx_strand_id
1 'polypeptide(L)'
;MNLRAKNASIALAGAALLALGLSACSGTAGATTEEDTATTAGYAVDAETLVFGVVPDSADTETNYQPLMDYIAQETGKTVEYHESTDYAALIEAAIAGKIDVASFSGFTYVTATNNGAELTPISSIVTEEGQEPGYFSQAIVPTASDIQSLADFAGKKVCFVDPSSTSGYLFPSYNLLEEGIDPETDVTPVFAGKHDVSVQKTGEGVECEAGFAEDSEVEKSDKVRIIEETMVPGAPLVYSNTLPDDVKDQLVGILAEVTIDDIIASGVDSADSDGFRSVFFETKPVDDAYYDLIRDICEKTDATQCQG
;
A
#
# COMPACT_ATOMS: atom_id res chain seq x y z
N MET A 1 51.26 25.37 28.51
CA MET A 1 51.99 24.36 29.30
C MET A 1 51.73 23.02 28.64
N ASN A 2 52.53 22.68 27.62
CA ASN A 2 53.67 21.75 27.63
C ASN A 2 53.38 20.43 28.37
N LEU A 3 53.39 19.25 27.76
CA LEU A 3 54.44 18.49 27.09
C LEU A 3 53.83 17.23 26.39
N ARG A 4 54.07 16.97 25.11
CA ARG A 4 55.04 16.04 24.52
C ARG A 4 54.87 14.55 24.96
N ALA A 5 54.42 13.68 24.05
CA ALA A 5 55.18 12.91 23.04
C ALA A 5 55.90 11.66 23.62
N LYS A 6 55.69 10.50 23.01
CA LYS A 6 56.78 9.69 22.42
C LYS A 6 56.29 8.40 21.72
N ASN A 7 56.82 8.25 20.56
CA ASN A 7 56.84 7.08 19.67
C ASN A 7 57.42 5.81 20.29
N ALA A 8 57.03 4.65 19.78
CA ALA A 8 57.98 3.57 19.50
C ALA A 8 57.42 2.56 18.48
N SER A 9 58.01 2.56 17.32
CA SER A 9 57.95 1.53 16.30
C SER A 9 58.85 0.35 16.71
N ILE A 10 58.46 -0.90 16.48
CA ILE A 10 59.38 -2.01 16.23
C ILE A 10 58.78 -2.91 15.17
N ALA A 11 59.46 -3.00 14.05
CA ALA A 11 59.36 -4.04 13.03
C ALA A 11 60.29 -5.21 13.38
N LEU A 12 59.89 -6.42 13.09
CA LEU A 12 60.84 -7.48 12.72
C LEU A 12 60.16 -8.55 11.84
N ALA A 13 60.84 -8.80 10.77
CA ALA A 13 60.59 -9.79 9.75
C ALA A 13 61.04 -11.20 10.19
N GLY A 14 60.46 -12.24 9.61
CA GLY A 14 60.96 -13.61 9.71
C GLY A 14 60.31 -14.51 8.66
N ALA A 15 61.11 -14.94 7.72
CA ALA A 15 60.78 -15.68 6.51
C ALA A 15 60.80 -17.21 6.71
N ALA A 16 60.03 -17.87 5.83
CA ALA A 16 60.29 -19.15 5.14
C ALA A 16 60.15 -20.49 5.91
N LEU A 17 59.36 -21.42 5.39
CA LEU A 17 59.86 -22.55 4.58
C LEU A 17 58.71 -23.48 4.13
N LEU A 18 58.85 -23.94 2.91
CA LEU A 18 58.09 -24.96 2.19
C LEU A 18 58.04 -26.30 2.91
N ALA A 19 56.89 -26.98 2.81
CA ALA A 19 56.89 -28.46 2.73
C ALA A 19 55.72 -28.91 1.84
N LEU A 20 56.07 -29.43 0.67
CA LEU A 20 55.20 -30.25 -0.19
C LEU A 20 54.91 -31.57 0.50
N GLY A 21 53.61 -31.92 0.57
CA GLY A 21 53.17 -33.26 0.94
C GLY A 21 52.03 -33.69 0.04
N LEU A 22 52.34 -34.36 -1.07
CA LEU A 22 51.37 -35.18 -1.80
C LEU A 22 51.00 -36.38 -0.92
N SER A 23 49.72 -36.54 -0.66
CA SER A 23 49.13 -37.84 -0.33
C SER A 23 47.79 -37.94 -1.03
N ALA A 24 47.81 -38.78 -2.05
CA ALA A 24 46.56 -39.30 -2.64
C ALA A 24 46.01 -40.41 -1.74
N CYS A 25 44.73 -40.46 -1.51
CA CYS A 25 43.84 -41.60 -1.73
C CYS A 25 42.58 -41.56 -0.89
N SER A 26 41.57 -41.87 -1.62
CA SER A 26 40.35 -42.63 -1.23
C SER A 26 39.21 -41.89 -0.54
N GLY A 27 38.25 -41.71 -1.35
CA GLY A 27 36.83 -41.68 -1.27
C GLY A 27 36.10 -41.78 0.08
N THR A 28 35.44 -40.71 0.40
CA THR A 28 34.14 -40.78 1.07
C THR A 28 33.32 -39.68 0.46
N ALA A 29 32.23 -40.05 -0.21
CA ALA A 29 31.22 -39.12 -0.68
C ALA A 29 30.68 -38.39 0.55
N GLY A 30 31.20 -37.21 0.81
CA GLY A 30 30.55 -36.22 1.62
C GLY A 30 29.41 -35.67 0.78
N ALA A 31 28.20 -35.99 1.15
CA ALA A 31 27.04 -35.26 0.68
C ALA A 31 27.26 -33.79 1.08
N THR A 32 27.68 -32.97 0.12
CA THR A 32 27.40 -31.58 0.16
C THR A 32 25.90 -31.54 0.16
N THR A 33 25.29 -31.20 1.28
CA THR A 33 23.96 -30.56 1.27
C THR A 33 24.18 -29.32 0.42
N GLU A 34 23.84 -29.42 -0.86
CA GLU A 34 23.36 -28.28 -1.60
C GLU A 34 22.22 -27.76 -0.70
N GLU A 35 22.45 -26.65 -0.01
CA GLU A 35 21.37 -25.75 0.33
C GLU A 35 20.68 -25.48 -0.99
N ASP A 36 19.55 -26.15 -1.17
CA ASP A 36 18.59 -25.88 -2.20
C ASP A 36 18.18 -24.42 -1.96
N THR A 37 18.91 -23.49 -2.54
CA THR A 37 18.38 -22.18 -2.86
C THR A 37 17.34 -22.49 -3.92
N ALA A 38 16.18 -22.98 -3.49
CA ALA A 38 14.97 -22.90 -4.27
C ALA A 38 14.89 -21.43 -4.67
N THR A 39 15.29 -21.16 -5.90
CA THR A 39 15.01 -19.88 -6.53
C THR A 39 13.53 -19.67 -6.30
N THR A 40 13.15 -18.54 -5.68
CA THR A 40 11.75 -18.18 -5.42
C THR A 40 10.92 -18.16 -6.72
N ALA A 41 11.54 -18.38 -7.86
CA ALA A 41 10.96 -18.52 -9.20
C ALA A 41 9.97 -17.40 -9.54
N GLY A 42 10.23 -16.20 -9.01
CA GLY A 42 9.38 -15.02 -9.20
C GLY A 42 8.39 -14.74 -8.09
N TYR A 43 8.27 -15.63 -7.08
CA TYR A 43 7.44 -15.38 -5.90
C TYR A 43 8.20 -14.55 -4.84
N ALA A 44 7.45 -13.86 -4.00
CA ALA A 44 8.02 -13.09 -2.89
C ALA A 44 8.72 -13.99 -1.84
N VAL A 45 8.18 -15.19 -1.60
CA VAL A 45 8.73 -16.19 -0.66
C VAL A 45 9.04 -17.50 -1.38
N ASP A 46 8.02 -18.26 -1.79
CA ASP A 46 8.15 -19.55 -2.48
C ASP A 46 6.91 -19.88 -3.32
N ALA A 47 6.96 -20.99 -4.06
CA ALA A 47 5.88 -21.38 -4.97
C ALA A 47 4.58 -21.83 -4.29
N GLU A 48 4.59 -22.11 -3.00
CA GLU A 48 3.41 -22.54 -2.22
C GLU A 48 2.74 -21.36 -1.50
N THR A 49 3.39 -20.18 -1.48
CA THR A 49 2.96 -19.01 -0.72
C THR A 49 2.78 -17.80 -1.64
N LEU A 50 1.64 -17.10 -1.51
CA LEU A 50 1.40 -15.76 -2.06
C LEU A 50 1.40 -14.74 -0.91
N VAL A 51 2.19 -13.71 -1.03
CA VAL A 51 2.23 -12.59 -0.07
C VAL A 51 1.24 -11.54 -0.52
N PHE A 52 0.23 -11.26 0.33
CA PHE A 52 -0.83 -10.29 0.06
C PHE A 52 -0.60 -9.00 0.85
N GLY A 53 -0.44 -7.89 0.14
CA GLY A 53 -0.30 -6.55 0.72
C GLY A 53 -1.58 -5.73 0.62
N VAL A 54 -1.83 -4.89 1.64
CA VAL A 54 -2.93 -3.90 1.61
C VAL A 54 -2.41 -2.59 2.17
N VAL A 55 -2.83 -1.46 1.61
CA VAL A 55 -2.57 -0.16 2.25
C VAL A 55 -3.21 -0.14 3.64
N PRO A 56 -2.48 0.27 4.69
CA PRO A 56 -3.00 0.26 6.07
C PRO A 56 -3.91 1.49 6.32
N ASP A 57 -5.01 1.58 5.60
CA ASP A 57 -5.92 2.72 5.51
C ASP A 57 -6.83 2.87 6.73
N SER A 58 -7.08 1.78 7.46
CA SER A 58 -7.89 1.76 8.69
C SER A 58 -7.29 0.83 9.75
N ALA A 59 -7.86 0.85 10.96
CA ALA A 59 -7.40 -0.01 12.05
C ALA A 59 -7.72 -1.50 11.79
N ASP A 60 -8.77 -1.79 11.05
CA ASP A 60 -9.30 -3.13 10.82
C ASP A 60 -8.94 -3.71 9.45
N THR A 61 -8.03 -3.07 8.69
CA THR A 61 -7.65 -3.42 7.30
C THR A 61 -7.37 -4.92 7.14
N GLU A 62 -6.46 -5.50 7.93
CA GLU A 62 -6.14 -6.93 7.85
C GLU A 62 -7.37 -7.81 8.03
N THR A 63 -8.16 -7.56 9.08
CA THR A 63 -9.36 -8.33 9.39
C THR A 63 -10.41 -8.22 8.28
N ASN A 64 -10.57 -7.02 7.72
CA ASN A 64 -11.54 -6.76 6.66
C ASN A 64 -11.16 -7.44 5.33
N TYR A 65 -9.88 -7.59 5.04
CA TYR A 65 -9.40 -8.26 3.82
C TYR A 65 -9.16 -9.77 3.99
N GLN A 66 -9.26 -10.32 5.21
CA GLN A 66 -9.06 -11.74 5.45
C GLN A 66 -9.95 -12.64 4.56
N PRO A 67 -11.27 -12.34 4.34
CA PRO A 67 -12.09 -13.17 3.47
C PRO A 67 -11.60 -13.21 2.01
N LEU A 68 -11.06 -12.12 1.49
CA LEU A 68 -10.46 -12.10 0.14
C LEU A 68 -9.20 -12.96 0.07
N MET A 69 -8.36 -12.91 1.11
CA MET A 69 -7.17 -13.77 1.21
C MET A 69 -7.55 -15.25 1.31
N ASP A 70 -8.56 -15.58 2.10
CA ASP A 70 -9.08 -16.95 2.24
C ASP A 70 -9.63 -17.47 0.90
N TYR A 71 -10.32 -16.61 0.15
CA TYR A 71 -10.80 -16.93 -1.20
C TYR A 71 -9.65 -17.19 -2.17
N ILE A 72 -8.65 -16.30 -2.22
CA ILE A 72 -7.47 -16.49 -3.05
C ILE A 72 -6.75 -17.79 -2.68
N ALA A 73 -6.59 -18.08 -1.40
CA ALA A 73 -5.96 -19.32 -0.92
C ALA A 73 -6.73 -20.56 -1.39
N GLN A 74 -8.05 -20.55 -1.28
CA GLN A 74 -8.89 -21.65 -1.70
C GLN A 74 -8.82 -21.89 -3.21
N GLU A 75 -8.97 -20.85 -4.01
CA GLU A 75 -9.01 -20.95 -5.46
C GLU A 75 -7.64 -21.26 -6.09
N THR A 76 -6.54 -20.79 -5.47
CA THR A 76 -5.18 -21.07 -5.95
C THR A 76 -4.57 -22.34 -5.39
N GLY A 77 -5.09 -22.83 -4.28
CA GLY A 77 -4.51 -23.95 -3.52
C GLY A 77 -3.19 -23.59 -2.83
N LYS A 78 -2.87 -22.28 -2.73
CA LYS A 78 -1.65 -21.76 -2.08
C LYS A 78 -1.97 -21.21 -0.69
N THR A 79 -0.94 -21.10 0.14
CA THR A 79 -1.03 -20.28 1.36
C THR A 79 -1.04 -18.81 0.96
N VAL A 80 -1.91 -17.99 1.59
CA VAL A 80 -1.86 -16.54 1.44
C VAL A 80 -1.45 -15.93 2.76
N GLU A 81 -0.33 -15.20 2.76
CA GLU A 81 0.22 -14.54 3.95
C GLU A 81 0.02 -13.03 3.84
N TYR A 82 -0.53 -12.43 4.90
CA TYR A 82 -0.67 -10.98 4.98
C TYR A 82 0.69 -10.32 5.22
N HIS A 83 1.01 -9.30 4.41
CA HIS A 83 2.17 -8.46 4.62
C HIS A 83 1.81 -7.25 5.46
N GLU A 84 2.20 -7.25 6.73
CA GLU A 84 1.98 -6.11 7.62
C GLU A 84 2.86 -4.94 7.21
N SER A 85 2.24 -3.81 6.87
CA SER A 85 2.91 -2.55 6.58
C SER A 85 2.55 -1.51 7.63
N THR A 86 3.54 -0.75 8.09
CA THR A 86 3.34 0.30 9.12
C THR A 86 2.64 1.53 8.57
N ASP A 87 2.84 1.81 7.29
CA ASP A 87 2.29 2.94 6.54
C ASP A 87 2.29 2.65 5.03
N TYR A 88 1.80 3.57 4.25
CA TYR A 88 1.71 3.46 2.78
C TYR A 88 3.10 3.34 2.13
N ALA A 89 4.09 4.09 2.62
CA ALA A 89 5.45 4.05 2.08
C ALA A 89 6.11 2.68 2.30
N ALA A 90 5.87 2.04 3.44
CA ALA A 90 6.37 0.69 3.73
C ALA A 90 5.82 -0.35 2.74
N LEU A 91 4.55 -0.25 2.36
CA LEU A 91 3.96 -1.14 1.35
C LEU A 91 4.55 -0.88 -0.05
N ILE A 92 4.74 0.39 -0.43
CA ILE A 92 5.40 0.77 -1.68
C ILE A 92 6.81 0.16 -1.74
N GLU A 93 7.60 0.34 -0.69
CA GLU A 93 8.96 -0.21 -0.61
C GLU A 93 8.97 -1.75 -0.67
N ALA A 94 8.01 -2.41 -0.02
CA ALA A 94 7.88 -3.86 -0.08
C ALA A 94 7.56 -4.35 -1.50
N ALA A 95 6.69 -3.64 -2.23
CA ALA A 95 6.37 -3.97 -3.61
C ALA A 95 7.56 -3.75 -4.56
N ILE A 96 8.29 -2.63 -4.44
CA ILE A 96 9.53 -2.36 -5.20
C ILE A 96 10.59 -3.44 -4.92
N ALA A 97 10.68 -3.91 -3.69
CA ALA A 97 11.64 -4.95 -3.28
C ALA A 97 11.20 -6.37 -3.69
N GLY A 98 10.07 -6.55 -4.40
CA GLY A 98 9.55 -7.86 -4.80
C GLY A 98 9.08 -8.74 -3.65
N LYS A 99 8.62 -8.14 -2.56
CA LYS A 99 8.14 -8.84 -1.36
C LYS A 99 6.61 -9.02 -1.33
N ILE A 100 5.93 -8.59 -2.38
CA ILE A 100 4.49 -8.64 -2.53
C ILE A 100 4.16 -9.38 -3.82
N ASP A 101 3.30 -10.36 -3.77
CA ASP A 101 2.81 -11.12 -4.91
C ASP A 101 1.48 -10.59 -5.44
N VAL A 102 0.57 -10.26 -4.53
CA VAL A 102 -0.76 -9.72 -4.79
C VAL A 102 -1.01 -8.56 -3.83
N ALA A 103 -1.66 -7.51 -4.27
CA ALA A 103 -1.99 -6.41 -3.36
C ALA A 103 -3.28 -5.68 -3.72
N SER A 104 -3.90 -5.06 -2.70
CA SER A 104 -4.85 -3.96 -2.83
C SER A 104 -4.15 -2.65 -2.49
N PHE A 105 -3.94 -1.80 -3.50
CA PHE A 105 -3.39 -0.46 -3.34
C PHE A 105 -4.49 0.60 -3.37
N SER A 106 -4.18 1.82 -2.92
CA SER A 106 -4.92 2.98 -3.45
C SER A 106 -4.35 3.36 -4.82
N GLY A 107 -5.11 4.06 -5.64
CA GLY A 107 -4.66 4.39 -6.99
C GLY A 107 -3.34 5.18 -7.01
N PHE A 108 -3.17 6.13 -6.07
CA PHE A 108 -1.93 6.92 -5.97
C PHE A 108 -0.75 6.08 -5.44
N THR A 109 -0.99 5.21 -4.46
CA THR A 109 0.02 4.28 -3.96
C THR A 109 0.52 3.35 -5.08
N TYR A 110 -0.40 2.85 -5.94
CA TYR A 110 -0.08 2.06 -7.11
C TYR A 110 0.80 2.83 -8.11
N VAL A 111 0.38 4.05 -8.48
CA VAL A 111 1.15 4.89 -9.41
C VAL A 111 2.54 5.22 -8.83
N THR A 112 2.61 5.55 -7.55
CA THR A 112 3.90 5.80 -6.87
C THR A 112 4.79 4.57 -6.90
N ALA A 113 4.26 3.38 -6.56
CA ALA A 113 5.04 2.14 -6.56
C ALA A 113 5.58 1.81 -7.96
N THR A 114 4.75 1.91 -9.00
CA THR A 114 5.15 1.61 -10.38
C THR A 114 6.14 2.63 -10.95
N ASN A 115 5.98 3.92 -10.66
CA ASN A 115 6.94 4.95 -11.04
C ASN A 115 8.32 4.74 -10.39
N ASN A 116 8.36 4.12 -9.21
CA ASN A 116 9.59 3.79 -8.49
C ASN A 116 10.09 2.35 -8.75
N GLY A 117 9.56 1.69 -9.78
CA GLY A 117 10.10 0.44 -10.31
C GLY A 117 9.46 -0.84 -9.77
N ALA A 118 8.34 -0.76 -9.06
CA ALA A 118 7.56 -1.96 -8.77
C ALA A 118 6.94 -2.51 -10.06
N GLU A 119 7.18 -3.78 -10.34
CA GLU A 119 6.68 -4.48 -11.51
C GLU A 119 5.30 -5.08 -11.21
N LEU A 120 4.25 -4.25 -11.31
CA LEU A 120 2.87 -4.59 -10.97
C LEU A 120 1.95 -4.43 -12.17
N THR A 121 0.90 -5.25 -12.23
CA THR A 121 -0.19 -5.13 -13.21
C THR A 121 -1.54 -5.16 -12.50
N PRO A 122 -2.44 -4.18 -12.74
CA PRO A 122 -3.78 -4.20 -12.18
C PRO A 122 -4.63 -5.29 -12.85
N ILE A 123 -5.44 -5.98 -12.06
CA ILE A 123 -6.41 -6.98 -12.49
C ILE A 123 -7.78 -6.31 -12.59
N SER A 124 -8.15 -5.64 -11.52
CA SER A 124 -9.48 -5.09 -11.31
C SER A 124 -9.43 -3.95 -10.28
N SER A 125 -10.52 -3.22 -10.19
CA SER A 125 -10.79 -2.29 -9.10
C SER A 125 -11.90 -2.85 -8.21
N ILE A 126 -11.73 -2.72 -6.91
CA ILE A 126 -12.78 -3.03 -5.94
C ILE A 126 -13.85 -1.93 -6.00
N VAL A 127 -15.12 -2.34 -5.95
CA VAL A 127 -16.27 -1.47 -5.69
C VAL A 127 -17.02 -1.98 -4.46
N THR A 128 -17.66 -1.06 -3.73
CA THR A 128 -18.27 -1.34 -2.44
C THR A 128 -19.79 -1.43 -2.49
N GLU A 129 -20.41 -1.08 -3.63
CA GLU A 129 -21.86 -1.09 -3.82
C GLU A 129 -22.26 -1.69 -5.17
N GLU A 130 -23.45 -2.30 -5.22
CA GLU A 130 -24.02 -2.87 -6.44
C GLU A 130 -24.23 -1.80 -7.52
N GLY A 131 -23.70 -2.09 -8.72
CA GLY A 131 -23.85 -1.20 -9.89
C GLY A 131 -22.98 0.05 -9.86
N GLN A 132 -22.11 0.21 -8.87
CA GLN A 132 -21.14 1.29 -8.84
C GLN A 132 -20.09 1.10 -9.94
N GLU A 133 -19.70 2.20 -10.61
CA GLU A 133 -18.52 2.20 -11.46
C GLU A 133 -17.25 2.20 -10.58
N PRO A 134 -16.11 1.67 -11.08
CA PRO A 134 -14.88 1.70 -10.32
C PRO A 134 -14.54 3.10 -9.83
N GLY A 135 -14.45 3.26 -8.51
CA GLY A 135 -14.21 4.55 -7.87
C GLY A 135 -14.86 4.62 -6.50
N TYR A 136 -14.46 5.61 -5.73
CA TYR A 136 -15.00 5.94 -4.40
C TYR A 136 -14.82 7.44 -4.16
N PHE A 137 -15.30 7.98 -3.04
CA PHE A 137 -15.23 9.42 -2.79
C PHE A 137 -14.10 9.80 -1.80
N SER A 138 -13.33 10.81 -2.21
CA SER A 138 -12.57 11.65 -1.29
C SER A 138 -13.52 12.71 -0.73
N GLN A 139 -13.68 12.77 0.57
CA GLN A 139 -14.58 13.71 1.22
C GLN A 139 -13.83 14.72 2.08
N ALA A 140 -14.08 16.00 1.84
CA ALA A 140 -13.68 17.08 2.71
C ALA A 140 -14.67 17.18 3.87
N ILE A 141 -14.17 17.07 5.08
CA ILE A 141 -14.97 16.96 6.31
C ILE A 141 -14.59 18.03 7.33
N VAL A 142 -15.56 18.41 8.12
CA VAL A 142 -15.38 19.34 9.24
C VAL A 142 -16.21 18.85 10.44
N PRO A 143 -15.88 19.27 11.68
CA PRO A 143 -16.76 18.99 12.82
C PRO A 143 -18.20 19.43 12.53
N THR A 144 -19.21 18.66 12.98
CA THR A 144 -20.63 18.99 12.75
C THR A 144 -21.01 20.39 13.22
N ALA A 145 -20.36 20.92 14.25
CA ALA A 145 -20.58 22.25 14.80
C ALA A 145 -19.70 23.35 14.18
N SER A 146 -18.89 23.04 13.18
CA SER A 146 -17.96 23.98 12.54
C SER A 146 -18.70 25.04 11.69
N ASP A 147 -18.17 26.26 11.67
CA ASP A 147 -18.64 27.35 10.79
C ASP A 147 -18.06 27.28 9.37
N ILE A 148 -17.08 26.39 9.12
CA ILE A 148 -16.47 26.18 7.80
C ILE A 148 -17.52 25.63 6.82
N GLN A 149 -17.65 26.25 5.62
CA GLN A 149 -18.70 25.89 4.65
C GLN A 149 -18.14 25.42 3.30
N SER A 150 -16.88 25.70 3.00
CA SER A 150 -16.24 25.39 1.71
C SER A 150 -14.73 25.11 1.88
N LEU A 151 -14.08 24.57 0.85
CA LEU A 151 -12.64 24.41 0.83
C LEU A 151 -11.89 25.74 0.98
N ALA A 152 -12.45 26.84 0.44
CA ALA A 152 -11.86 28.17 0.59
C ALA A 152 -11.67 28.60 2.05
N ASP A 153 -12.48 28.08 2.98
CA ASP A 153 -12.38 28.35 4.41
C ASP A 153 -11.23 27.57 5.10
N PHE A 154 -10.52 26.67 4.37
CA PHE A 154 -9.40 25.87 4.93
C PHE A 154 -8.13 26.70 5.06
N ALA A 155 -8.02 27.83 4.35
CA ALA A 155 -6.87 28.73 4.47
C ALA A 155 -6.57 29.12 5.92
N GLY A 156 -5.35 28.88 6.37
CA GLY A 156 -4.89 29.13 7.74
C GLY A 156 -5.35 28.12 8.79
N LYS A 157 -6.08 27.05 8.40
CA LYS A 157 -6.59 26.01 9.31
C LYS A 157 -5.58 24.88 9.52
N LYS A 158 -5.78 24.14 10.61
CA LYS A 158 -5.17 22.83 10.79
C LYS A 158 -6.02 21.81 10.05
N VAL A 159 -5.45 21.18 9.04
CA VAL A 159 -6.15 20.24 8.16
C VAL A 159 -5.57 18.84 8.34
N CYS A 160 -6.43 17.89 8.68
CA CYS A 160 -6.07 16.48 8.70
C CYS A 160 -6.02 15.92 7.27
N PHE A 161 -4.86 15.46 6.87
CA PHE A 161 -4.64 14.56 5.75
C PHE A 161 -4.39 13.14 6.27
N VAL A 162 -4.53 12.14 5.42
CA VAL A 162 -4.31 10.74 5.82
C VAL A 162 -2.82 10.41 5.78
N ASP A 163 -2.28 10.21 4.60
CA ASP A 163 -0.89 9.86 4.36
C ASP A 163 -0.42 10.55 3.06
N PRO A 164 0.83 10.99 2.96
CA PRO A 164 1.33 11.63 1.74
C PRO A 164 1.19 10.80 0.45
N SER A 165 0.99 9.49 0.55
CA SER A 165 0.77 8.58 -0.59
C SER A 165 -0.70 8.14 -0.74
N SER A 166 -1.63 8.72 0.02
CA SER A 166 -3.06 8.42 -0.08
C SER A 166 -3.72 9.16 -1.23
N THR A 167 -4.54 8.46 -2.02
CA THR A 167 -5.32 9.04 -3.12
C THR A 167 -6.36 10.03 -2.61
N SER A 168 -7.31 9.56 -1.80
CA SER A 168 -8.45 10.34 -1.29
C SER A 168 -8.11 11.17 -0.06
N GLY A 169 -7.03 10.80 0.67
CA GLY A 169 -6.63 11.49 1.89
C GLY A 169 -5.54 12.56 1.70
N TYR A 170 -4.93 12.66 0.49
CA TYR A 170 -3.89 13.66 0.24
C TYR A 170 -3.81 14.15 -1.19
N LEU A 171 -3.68 13.29 -2.21
CA LEU A 171 -3.40 13.74 -3.58
C LEU A 171 -4.56 14.56 -4.16
N PHE A 172 -5.77 14.00 -4.18
CA PHE A 172 -6.97 14.72 -4.65
C PHE A 172 -7.34 15.90 -3.75
N PRO A 173 -7.32 15.79 -2.41
CA PRO A 173 -7.39 16.93 -1.52
C PRO A 173 -6.44 18.07 -1.86
N SER A 174 -5.16 17.76 -2.10
CA SER A 174 -4.16 18.76 -2.45
C SER A 174 -4.49 19.45 -3.78
N TYR A 175 -4.89 18.66 -4.77
CA TYR A 175 -5.34 19.21 -6.06
C TYR A 175 -6.56 20.13 -5.89
N ASN A 176 -7.57 19.72 -5.13
CA ASN A 176 -8.77 20.52 -4.90
C ASN A 176 -8.47 21.82 -4.15
N LEU A 177 -7.58 21.79 -3.16
CA LEU A 177 -7.12 23.01 -2.47
C LEU A 177 -6.37 23.94 -3.40
N LEU A 178 -5.50 23.41 -4.28
CA LEU A 178 -4.78 24.22 -5.28
C LEU A 178 -5.74 24.89 -6.29
N GLU A 179 -6.81 24.20 -6.72
CA GLU A 179 -7.84 24.80 -7.60
C GLU A 179 -8.58 25.96 -6.90
N GLU A 180 -8.72 25.92 -5.57
CA GLU A 180 -9.21 27.05 -4.76
C GLU A 180 -8.14 28.13 -4.48
N GLY A 181 -6.92 27.95 -4.97
CA GLY A 181 -5.80 28.86 -4.74
C GLY A 181 -5.17 28.75 -3.36
N ILE A 182 -5.33 27.60 -2.70
CA ILE A 182 -4.79 27.28 -1.39
C ILE A 182 -3.68 26.26 -1.56
N ASP A 183 -2.45 26.61 -1.20
CA ASP A 183 -1.34 25.66 -1.19
C ASP A 183 -1.42 24.76 0.06
N PRO A 184 -1.56 23.44 -0.12
CA PRO A 184 -1.73 22.51 0.99
C PRO A 184 -0.50 22.41 1.90
N GLU A 185 0.66 22.89 1.48
CA GLU A 185 1.89 22.86 2.28
C GLU A 185 2.13 24.16 3.04
N THR A 186 1.67 25.29 2.50
CA THR A 186 2.02 26.63 3.04
C THR A 186 0.83 27.44 3.54
N ASP A 187 -0.36 27.25 2.95
CA ASP A 187 -1.55 28.02 3.28
C ASP A 187 -2.46 27.32 4.31
N VAL A 188 -2.19 26.06 4.65
CA VAL A 188 -2.80 25.35 5.76
C VAL A 188 -1.71 24.84 6.72
N THR A 189 -2.10 24.31 7.86
CA THR A 189 -1.20 23.55 8.73
C THR A 189 -1.53 22.07 8.56
N PRO A 190 -0.78 21.29 7.76
CA PRO A 190 -1.09 19.90 7.51
C PRO A 190 -0.81 19.03 8.75
N VAL A 191 -1.72 18.12 9.04
CA VAL A 191 -1.60 17.11 10.09
C VAL A 191 -1.83 15.75 9.43
N PHE A 192 -0.80 14.93 9.33
CA PHE A 192 -0.94 13.58 8.80
C PHE A 192 -1.44 12.65 9.88
N ALA A 193 -2.63 12.11 9.68
CA ALA A 193 -3.32 11.23 10.62
C ALA A 193 -2.84 9.77 10.52
N GLY A 194 -2.27 9.38 9.38
CA GLY A 194 -1.78 8.05 9.04
C GLY A 194 -2.86 7.11 8.50
N LYS A 195 -4.13 7.27 8.91
CA LYS A 195 -5.27 6.43 8.55
C LYS A 195 -6.54 7.26 8.37
N HIS A 196 -7.50 6.74 7.60
CA HIS A 196 -8.75 7.43 7.33
C HIS A 196 -9.64 7.55 8.59
N ASP A 197 -9.81 6.48 9.34
CA ASP A 197 -10.54 6.47 10.61
C ASP A 197 -9.97 7.46 11.63
N VAL A 198 -8.64 7.58 11.69
CA VAL A 198 -7.94 8.54 12.56
C VAL A 198 -8.14 9.99 12.08
N SER A 199 -8.14 10.22 10.75
CA SER A 199 -8.43 11.54 10.17
C SER A 199 -9.86 11.98 10.53
N VAL A 200 -10.84 11.09 10.36
CA VAL A 200 -12.25 11.34 10.74
C VAL A 200 -12.36 11.62 12.24
N GLN A 201 -11.71 10.80 13.08
CA GLN A 201 -11.74 10.99 14.53
C GLN A 201 -11.18 12.36 14.94
N LYS A 202 -9.95 12.69 14.50
CA LYS A 202 -9.28 13.95 14.88
C LYS A 202 -10.03 15.17 14.39
N THR A 203 -10.61 15.10 13.17
CA THR A 203 -11.45 16.16 12.63
C THR A 203 -12.74 16.29 13.45
N GLY A 204 -13.42 15.20 13.77
CA GLY A 204 -14.64 15.22 14.55
C GLY A 204 -14.46 15.75 15.98
N GLU A 205 -13.28 15.57 16.58
CA GLU A 205 -12.91 16.14 17.87
C GLU A 205 -12.65 17.65 17.79
N GLY A 206 -12.24 18.17 16.63
CA GLY A 206 -12.01 19.60 16.38
C GLY A 206 -10.89 20.24 17.20
N VAL A 207 -9.96 19.43 17.74
CA VAL A 207 -8.86 19.89 18.59
C VAL A 207 -7.52 19.92 17.83
N GLU A 208 -7.15 18.79 17.23
CA GLU A 208 -5.94 18.69 16.42
C GLU A 208 -6.17 19.22 15.02
N CYS A 209 -7.35 18.98 14.45
CA CYS A 209 -7.74 19.40 13.12
C CYS A 209 -9.07 20.17 13.15
N GLU A 210 -9.15 21.28 12.42
CA GLU A 210 -10.37 22.09 12.25
C GLU A 210 -11.16 21.63 11.02
N ALA A 211 -10.49 20.94 10.09
CA ALA A 211 -11.01 20.33 8.88
C ALA A 211 -10.17 19.10 8.53
N GLY A 212 -10.60 18.27 7.63
CA GLY A 212 -9.83 17.11 7.21
C GLY A 212 -10.38 16.47 5.96
N PHE A 213 -9.70 15.42 5.52
CA PHE A 213 -10.07 14.60 4.38
C PHE A 213 -10.02 13.12 4.77
N ALA A 214 -10.96 12.36 4.22
CA ALA A 214 -11.00 10.91 4.35
C ALA A 214 -11.81 10.30 3.20
N GLU A 215 -11.78 8.98 3.08
CA GLU A 215 -12.66 8.25 2.19
C GLU A 215 -14.07 8.12 2.77
N ASP A 216 -15.05 7.99 1.89
CA ASP A 216 -16.48 7.92 2.22
C ASP A 216 -16.79 6.77 3.20
N SER A 217 -16.23 5.58 3.00
CA SER A 217 -16.48 4.41 3.84
C SER A 217 -16.14 4.63 5.33
N GLU A 218 -15.16 5.49 5.64
CA GLU A 218 -14.79 5.84 7.01
C GLU A 218 -15.58 7.04 7.54
N VAL A 219 -15.94 7.98 6.66
CA VAL A 219 -16.75 9.14 7.05
C VAL A 219 -18.17 8.71 7.45
N GLU A 220 -18.77 7.77 6.72
CA GLU A 220 -20.11 7.25 7.01
C GLU A 220 -20.27 6.61 8.38
N LYS A 221 -19.17 6.14 8.97
CA LYS A 221 -19.17 5.54 10.32
C LYS A 221 -19.24 6.58 11.44
N SER A 222 -19.20 7.90 11.13
CA SER A 222 -19.10 8.96 12.13
C SER A 222 -20.21 9.99 12.05
N ASP A 223 -20.88 10.26 13.17
CA ASP A 223 -21.83 11.35 13.34
C ASP A 223 -21.22 12.68 13.81
N LYS A 224 -19.87 12.69 14.03
CA LYS A 224 -19.15 13.86 14.54
C LYS A 224 -18.67 14.81 13.47
N VAL A 225 -18.64 14.37 12.24
CA VAL A 225 -18.24 15.19 11.08
C VAL A 225 -19.40 15.41 10.14
N ARG A 226 -19.30 16.45 9.32
CA ARG A 226 -20.15 16.65 8.15
C ARG A 226 -19.28 16.87 6.92
N ILE A 227 -19.77 16.40 5.79
CA ILE A 227 -19.16 16.57 4.48
C ILE A 227 -19.47 17.98 3.98
N ILE A 228 -18.46 18.65 3.40
CA ILE A 228 -18.62 19.93 2.72
C ILE A 228 -18.36 19.84 1.22
N GLU A 229 -17.58 18.87 0.79
CA GLU A 229 -17.29 18.58 -0.60
C GLU A 229 -16.91 17.12 -0.77
N GLU A 230 -17.23 16.54 -1.91
CA GLU A 230 -16.82 15.19 -2.27
C GLU A 230 -16.31 15.13 -3.71
N THR A 231 -15.29 14.36 -3.94
CA THR A 231 -14.63 14.20 -5.23
C THR A 231 -14.47 12.71 -5.54
N MET A 232 -15.02 12.27 -6.68
CA MET A 232 -14.81 10.90 -7.15
C MET A 232 -13.34 10.69 -7.49
N VAL A 233 -12.77 9.63 -6.98
CA VAL A 233 -11.38 9.22 -7.23
C VAL A 233 -11.34 7.81 -7.83
N PRO A 234 -10.30 7.47 -8.62
CA PRO A 234 -10.14 6.11 -9.16
C PRO A 234 -10.09 5.06 -8.04
N GLY A 235 -10.80 3.96 -8.27
CA GLY A 235 -10.93 2.89 -7.30
C GLY A 235 -9.62 2.15 -6.99
N ALA A 236 -9.62 1.47 -5.88
CA ALA A 236 -8.47 0.70 -5.37
C ALA A 236 -8.13 -0.47 -6.30
N PRO A 237 -6.92 -0.53 -6.90
CA PRO A 237 -6.53 -1.66 -7.73
C PRO A 237 -6.21 -2.90 -6.90
N LEU A 238 -6.74 -4.05 -7.33
CA LEU A 238 -6.13 -5.34 -7.06
C LEU A 238 -5.06 -5.60 -8.13
N VAL A 239 -3.83 -5.86 -7.70
CA VAL A 239 -2.68 -6.04 -8.58
C VAL A 239 -1.98 -7.37 -8.33
N TYR A 240 -1.27 -7.88 -9.33
CA TYR A 240 -0.28 -8.93 -9.15
C TYR A 240 1.13 -8.44 -9.50
N SER A 241 2.13 -9.10 -8.94
CA SER A 241 3.53 -8.90 -9.34
C SER A 241 3.81 -9.56 -10.70
N ASN A 242 4.42 -8.80 -11.61
CA ASN A 242 4.80 -9.30 -12.95
C ASN A 242 5.87 -10.38 -12.91
N THR A 243 6.56 -10.53 -11.76
CA THR A 243 7.56 -11.57 -11.53
C THR A 243 6.94 -12.96 -11.37
N LEU A 244 5.67 -13.06 -10.98
CA LEU A 244 4.95 -14.33 -10.84
C LEU A 244 4.94 -15.13 -12.15
N PRO A 245 4.92 -16.48 -12.07
CA PRO A 245 4.73 -17.34 -13.24
C PRO A 245 3.43 -17.04 -13.99
N ASP A 246 3.44 -17.21 -15.32
CA ASP A 246 2.29 -16.84 -16.15
C ASP A 246 1.02 -17.60 -15.79
N ASP A 247 1.12 -18.89 -15.44
CA ASP A 247 -0.01 -19.71 -15.00
C ASP A 247 -0.65 -19.22 -13.71
N VAL A 248 0.14 -18.65 -12.78
CA VAL A 248 -0.36 -18.05 -11.54
C VAL A 248 -1.03 -16.71 -11.83
N LYS A 249 -0.43 -15.88 -12.71
CA LYS A 249 -1.05 -14.61 -13.15
C LYS A 249 -2.38 -14.86 -13.83
N ASP A 250 -2.46 -15.83 -14.74
CA ASP A 250 -3.70 -16.21 -15.42
C ASP A 250 -4.76 -16.72 -14.42
N GLN A 251 -4.34 -17.47 -13.41
CA GLN A 251 -5.24 -17.93 -12.34
C GLN A 251 -5.76 -16.75 -11.51
N LEU A 252 -4.90 -15.84 -11.07
CA LEU A 252 -5.28 -14.65 -10.31
C LEU A 252 -6.25 -13.76 -11.11
N VAL A 253 -5.99 -13.53 -12.39
CA VAL A 253 -6.90 -12.80 -13.27
C VAL A 253 -8.24 -13.53 -13.36
N GLY A 254 -8.24 -14.85 -13.51
CA GLY A 254 -9.46 -15.66 -13.59
C GLY A 254 -10.36 -15.58 -12.37
N ILE A 255 -9.82 -15.37 -11.18
CA ILE A 255 -10.59 -15.35 -9.93
C ILE A 255 -10.85 -13.94 -9.38
N LEU A 256 -10.09 -12.92 -9.84
CA LEU A 256 -10.15 -11.57 -9.25
C LEU A 256 -10.65 -10.49 -10.23
N ALA A 257 -10.79 -10.80 -11.53
CA ALA A 257 -11.20 -9.78 -12.49
C ALA A 257 -12.67 -9.35 -12.30
N GLU A 258 -13.56 -10.31 -12.10
CA GLU A 258 -15.02 -10.09 -11.98
C GLU A 258 -15.56 -11.05 -10.91
N VAL A 259 -15.29 -10.81 -9.64
CA VAL A 259 -15.79 -11.61 -8.53
C VAL A 259 -16.68 -10.76 -7.63
N THR A 260 -17.80 -11.34 -7.22
CA THR A 260 -18.74 -10.72 -6.28
C THR A 260 -18.59 -11.32 -4.87
N ILE A 261 -19.06 -10.59 -3.87
CA ILE A 261 -19.12 -11.11 -2.51
C ILE A 261 -19.95 -12.42 -2.43
N ASP A 262 -21.01 -12.54 -3.24
CA ASP A 262 -21.85 -13.74 -3.29
C ASP A 262 -21.08 -14.94 -3.88
N ASP A 263 -20.18 -14.71 -4.86
CA ASP A 263 -19.31 -15.75 -5.39
C ASP A 263 -18.32 -16.24 -4.32
N ILE A 264 -17.75 -15.30 -3.55
CA ILE A 264 -16.83 -15.63 -2.45
C ILE A 264 -17.55 -16.46 -1.36
N ILE A 265 -18.75 -16.06 -0.98
CA ILE A 265 -19.58 -16.83 -0.02
C ILE A 265 -19.93 -18.20 -0.61
N ALA A 266 -20.33 -18.26 -1.88
CA ALA A 266 -20.70 -19.52 -2.55
C ALA A 266 -19.52 -20.49 -2.69
N SER A 267 -18.29 -19.99 -2.70
CA SER A 267 -17.07 -20.83 -2.69
C SER A 267 -16.85 -21.52 -1.33
N GLY A 268 -17.50 -21.07 -0.27
CA GLY A 268 -17.39 -21.64 1.09
C GLY A 268 -16.62 -20.78 2.07
N VAL A 269 -16.30 -19.52 1.71
CA VAL A 269 -15.69 -18.54 2.60
C VAL A 269 -16.79 -17.80 3.37
N ASP A 270 -17.30 -18.44 4.43
CA ASP A 270 -18.42 -17.90 5.23
C ASP A 270 -18.11 -16.56 5.89
N SER A 271 -16.81 -16.25 6.16
CA SER A 271 -16.36 -14.97 6.71
C SER A 271 -16.62 -13.78 5.79
N ALA A 272 -16.85 -14.01 4.49
CA ALA A 272 -17.19 -12.97 3.53
C ALA A 272 -18.57 -12.32 3.79
N ASP A 273 -19.44 -12.94 4.59
CA ASP A 273 -20.70 -12.35 5.03
C ASP A 273 -20.57 -11.39 6.23
N SER A 274 -19.34 -11.03 6.62
CA SER A 274 -19.10 -10.10 7.73
C SER A 274 -19.32 -8.64 7.34
N ASP A 275 -19.81 -7.82 8.30
CA ASP A 275 -19.97 -6.38 8.10
C ASP A 275 -18.64 -5.69 7.72
N GLY A 276 -17.52 -6.15 8.28
CA GLY A 276 -16.21 -5.62 8.00
C GLY A 276 -15.80 -5.81 6.53
N PHE A 277 -15.94 -7.02 5.98
CA PHE A 277 -15.63 -7.27 4.57
C PHE A 277 -16.60 -6.54 3.64
N ARG A 278 -17.90 -6.52 3.97
CA ARG A 278 -18.93 -5.80 3.20
C ARG A 278 -18.69 -4.29 3.15
N SER A 279 -18.02 -3.73 4.14
CA SER A 279 -17.68 -2.28 4.13
C SER A 279 -16.55 -1.92 3.17
N VAL A 280 -15.74 -2.90 2.71
CA VAL A 280 -14.58 -2.69 1.84
C VAL A 280 -14.69 -3.43 0.50
N PHE A 281 -15.70 -4.29 0.34
CA PHE A 281 -15.81 -5.15 -0.84
C PHE A 281 -17.27 -5.51 -1.14
N PHE A 282 -17.69 -5.27 -2.38
CA PHE A 282 -18.94 -5.79 -2.94
C PHE A 282 -18.67 -6.66 -4.17
N GLU A 283 -17.94 -6.12 -5.14
CA GLU A 283 -17.50 -6.83 -6.35
C GLU A 283 -16.19 -6.25 -6.87
N THR A 284 -15.60 -6.92 -7.83
CA THR A 284 -14.47 -6.38 -8.61
C THR A 284 -14.88 -6.12 -10.04
N LYS A 285 -14.31 -5.09 -10.65
CA LYS A 285 -14.49 -4.74 -12.06
C LYS A 285 -13.15 -4.61 -12.74
N PRO A 286 -12.94 -5.23 -13.92
CA PRO A 286 -11.66 -5.16 -14.63
C PRO A 286 -11.24 -3.73 -14.91
N VAL A 287 -10.00 -3.41 -14.63
CA VAL A 287 -9.34 -2.17 -15.02
C VAL A 287 -7.94 -2.46 -15.51
N ASP A 288 -7.42 -1.59 -16.33
CA ASP A 288 -6.03 -1.64 -16.80
C ASP A 288 -5.22 -0.45 -16.23
N ASP A 289 -3.92 -0.40 -16.56
CA ASP A 289 -3.04 0.66 -16.10
C ASP A 289 -3.47 2.06 -16.55
N ALA A 290 -4.09 2.18 -17.75
CA ALA A 290 -4.56 3.47 -18.27
C ALA A 290 -5.73 4.04 -17.46
N TYR A 291 -6.46 3.21 -16.70
CA TYR A 291 -7.50 3.68 -15.77
C TYR A 291 -6.94 4.65 -14.72
N TYR A 292 -5.64 4.56 -14.40
CA TYR A 292 -4.95 5.41 -13.42
C TYR A 292 -4.27 6.65 -14.03
N ASP A 293 -4.48 6.94 -15.33
CA ASP A 293 -3.89 8.12 -15.98
C ASP A 293 -4.34 9.44 -15.36
N LEU A 294 -5.59 9.51 -14.86
CA LEU A 294 -6.07 10.68 -14.12
C LEU A 294 -5.18 10.98 -12.89
N ILE A 295 -4.69 9.97 -12.20
CA ILE A 295 -3.80 10.15 -11.05
C ILE A 295 -2.46 10.71 -11.51
N ARG A 296 -1.92 10.22 -12.64
CA ARG A 296 -0.68 10.72 -13.24
C ARG A 296 -0.82 12.19 -13.65
N ASP A 297 -1.97 12.55 -14.26
CA ASP A 297 -2.29 13.93 -14.63
C ASP A 297 -2.36 14.86 -13.40
N ILE A 298 -2.94 14.39 -12.30
CA ILE A 298 -3.01 15.15 -11.04
C ILE A 298 -1.63 15.28 -10.40
N CYS A 299 -0.81 14.23 -10.46
CA CYS A 299 0.59 14.27 -10.06
C CYS A 299 1.36 15.40 -10.74
N GLU A 300 1.21 15.55 -12.06
CA GLU A 300 1.85 16.63 -12.82
C GLU A 300 1.38 18.04 -12.40
N LYS A 301 0.11 18.16 -11.98
CA LYS A 301 -0.48 19.43 -11.58
C LYS A 301 -0.14 19.83 -10.14
N THR A 302 -0.01 18.87 -9.26
CA THR A 302 0.27 19.10 -7.84
C THR A 302 1.77 19.18 -7.54
N ASP A 303 2.63 18.73 -8.47
CA ASP A 303 4.09 18.57 -8.26
C ASP A 303 4.42 17.75 -6.99
N ALA A 304 3.50 16.83 -6.63
CA ALA A 304 3.64 16.01 -5.42
C ALA A 304 4.94 15.19 -5.47
N THR A 305 5.73 15.28 -4.41
CA THR A 305 7.05 14.63 -4.35
C THR A 305 6.99 13.12 -4.50
N GLN A 306 5.89 12.50 -4.06
CA GLN A 306 5.64 11.06 -4.19
C GLN A 306 5.43 10.62 -5.65
N CYS A 307 5.10 11.55 -6.56
CA CYS A 307 4.94 11.28 -7.98
C CYS A 307 6.27 11.22 -8.74
N GLN A 308 7.33 11.75 -8.14
CA GLN A 308 8.66 11.79 -8.74
C GLN A 308 9.38 10.49 -8.43
N GLY A 309 9.59 9.63 -9.46
CA GLY A 309 10.34 8.39 -9.38
C GLY A 309 11.86 8.60 -9.23
#